data_346449a7ab51f098b2f4d8cb9bebadfe
#
_entry.id   346449a7ab51f098b2f4d8cb9bebadfe
#
_cell.length_a   1.000
_cell.length_b   1.000
_cell.length_c   1.000
_cell.angle_alpha   90.00
_cell.angle_beta   90.00
_cell.angle_gamma   90.00
#
_symmetry.space_group_name_H-M   'P 1'
#
loop_
_entity.id
_entity.type
_entity.pdbx_description
1 polymer ?
#
loop_
_entity_poly.entity_id
_entity_poly.type
_entity_poly.pdbx_seq_one_letter_code
_entity_poly.pdbx_strand_id
1 'polypeptide(L)'
;PDLGAVADERYATDSDEAEYALSGKVRLSDDERTWLGLEYHDQVVTRPTFVSGSYNPTVRALLFRVDPLDYYRERGTTLSLTTKVADFTDLELRYDDEDQSTLPVITDYSVFPSRRPQRSNIPIIDGRLRTLGGTITFDSRPLRRLGTRIERLPAATWTRVSVSAELAAPTIIPDDFTYERYSVQVQRRQRTLGLGVTTITAAAGIGSGTMPPQRYFTIDFGMKAIIYQSGGFNTLGDTNYAGNRAAMITVQHDFDRLLFSRSGLPLIKRLPWTLSVEGGIFWTDFVDHTTQPADQILLTAPAGYGEVGFGFGNLTPFLSPFNLAAHFSWSLNSRYAADRRMHFGLS
;
A
#
# COMPACT_ATOMS: atom_id res chain seq x y z
N PRO A 1 21.09 21.14 -19.58
CA PRO A 1 20.38 20.46 -18.52
C PRO A 1 18.94 20.97 -18.49
N ASP A 2 17.95 20.06 -18.62
CA ASP A 2 16.56 20.43 -18.46
C ASP A 2 16.25 20.47 -16.97
N LEU A 3 15.84 21.64 -16.49
CA LEU A 3 15.39 21.87 -15.14
C LEU A 3 13.86 21.74 -15.12
N GLY A 4 13.34 20.85 -14.31
CA GLY A 4 11.92 20.78 -13.99
C GLY A 4 11.71 21.15 -12.53
N ALA A 5 10.86 22.12 -12.25
CA ALA A 5 10.42 22.43 -10.89
C ALA A 5 8.91 22.16 -10.77
N VAL A 6 8.48 21.55 -9.69
CA VAL A 6 7.09 21.32 -9.37
C VAL A 6 6.85 21.81 -7.95
N ALA A 7 5.79 22.62 -7.77
CA ALA A 7 5.28 22.99 -6.45
C ALA A 7 3.90 22.34 -6.29
N ASP A 8 3.68 21.67 -5.17
CA ASP A 8 2.38 21.12 -4.79
C ASP A 8 2.00 21.72 -3.44
N GLU A 9 0.83 22.33 -3.37
CA GLU A 9 0.25 22.84 -2.14
C GLU A 9 -1.06 22.12 -1.89
N ARG A 10 -1.22 21.58 -0.68
CA ARG A 10 -2.43 20.91 -0.22
C ARG A 10 -2.84 21.48 1.13
N TYR A 11 -4.10 21.42 1.42
CA TYR A 11 -4.65 21.77 2.71
C TYR A 11 -5.29 20.54 3.34
N ALA A 12 -4.76 20.12 4.49
CA ALA A 12 -5.30 19.00 5.24
C ALA A 12 -6.44 19.50 6.14
N THR A 13 -7.67 19.20 5.77
CA THR A 13 -8.86 19.59 6.54
C THR A 13 -8.96 18.91 7.90
N ASP A 14 -8.29 17.78 8.07
CA ASP A 14 -8.35 16.97 9.29
C ASP A 14 -7.41 17.45 10.40
N SER A 15 -6.38 18.22 10.05
CA SER A 15 -5.41 18.80 11.00
C SER A 15 -5.48 20.31 11.10
N ASP A 16 -6.30 20.97 10.26
CA ASP A 16 -6.37 22.43 10.10
C ASP A 16 -5.00 23.06 9.77
N GLU A 17 -4.15 22.30 9.05
CA GLU A 17 -2.78 22.69 8.71
C GLU A 17 -2.56 22.67 7.20
N ALA A 18 -1.73 23.59 6.73
CA ALA A 18 -1.30 23.62 5.34
C ALA A 18 -0.21 22.58 5.09
N GLU A 19 -0.37 21.80 4.04
CA GLU A 19 0.63 20.88 3.52
C GLU A 19 1.25 21.49 2.27
N TYR A 20 2.56 21.34 2.13
CA TYR A 20 3.24 21.77 0.90
C TYR A 20 4.43 20.87 0.58
N ALA A 21 4.69 20.71 -0.71
CA ALA A 21 5.89 20.08 -1.22
C ALA A 21 6.45 20.91 -2.38
N LEU A 22 7.71 21.23 -2.29
CA LEU A 22 8.46 21.91 -3.34
C LEU A 22 9.55 20.98 -3.84
N SER A 23 9.47 20.58 -5.10
CA SER A 23 10.47 19.69 -5.69
C SER A 23 11.11 20.26 -6.95
N GLY A 24 12.38 19.98 -7.12
CA GLY A 24 13.15 20.28 -8.34
C GLY A 24 13.88 19.04 -8.82
N LYS A 25 13.95 18.82 -10.13
CA LYS A 25 14.70 17.72 -10.75
C LYS A 25 15.62 18.23 -11.84
N VAL A 26 16.83 17.72 -11.84
CA VAL A 26 17.85 18.03 -12.85
C VAL A 26 18.24 16.75 -13.57
N ARG A 27 18.21 16.80 -14.88
CA ARG A 27 18.69 15.70 -15.70
C ARG A 27 20.22 15.71 -15.74
N LEU A 28 20.82 14.56 -15.38
CA LEU A 28 22.28 14.40 -15.36
C LEU A 28 22.84 13.73 -16.62
N SER A 29 21.99 13.07 -17.42
CA SER A 29 22.41 12.35 -18.63
C SER A 29 21.58 12.76 -19.84
N ASP A 30 22.21 12.83 -21.01
CA ASP A 30 21.56 13.21 -22.28
C ASP A 30 20.53 12.17 -22.76
N ASP A 31 20.68 10.92 -22.33
CA ASP A 31 19.76 9.81 -22.66
C ASP A 31 18.50 9.77 -21.78
N GLU A 32 18.26 10.81 -20.95
CA GLU A 32 17.13 10.94 -20.03
C GLU A 32 17.03 9.79 -19.02
N ARG A 33 18.11 9.08 -18.73
CA ARG A 33 18.11 7.92 -17.84
C ARG A 33 18.38 8.29 -16.39
N THR A 34 19.11 9.38 -16.15
CA THR A 34 19.57 9.73 -14.79
C THR A 34 19.07 11.11 -14.38
N TRP A 35 18.43 11.17 -13.23
CA TRP A 35 17.86 12.37 -12.64
C TRP A 35 18.30 12.53 -11.20
N LEU A 36 18.69 13.74 -10.84
CA LEU A 36 18.90 14.17 -9.46
C LEU A 36 17.70 15.01 -9.04
N GLY A 37 17.06 14.65 -7.94
CA GLY A 37 15.92 15.35 -7.37
C GLY A 37 16.22 15.89 -5.99
N LEU A 38 15.69 17.07 -5.69
CA LEU A 38 15.65 17.66 -4.36
C LEU A 38 14.22 18.04 -4.07
N GLU A 39 13.72 17.65 -2.90
CA GLU A 39 12.39 17.97 -2.43
C GLU A 39 12.45 18.49 -1.01
N TYR A 40 11.73 19.57 -0.74
CA TYR A 40 11.40 20.04 0.60
C TYR A 40 9.90 19.89 0.81
N HIS A 41 9.50 19.27 1.90
CA HIS A 41 8.11 18.98 2.18
C HIS A 41 7.73 19.23 3.65
N ASP A 42 6.47 19.52 3.85
CA ASP A 42 5.78 19.51 5.14
C ASP A 42 4.40 18.92 4.86
N GLN A 43 4.23 17.64 5.18
CA GLN A 43 3.08 16.87 4.72
C GLN A 43 2.62 15.83 5.74
N VAL A 44 1.38 15.43 5.61
CA VAL A 44 0.82 14.30 6.34
C VAL A 44 1.03 13.03 5.52
N VAL A 45 1.67 12.05 6.13
CA VAL A 45 1.97 10.76 5.51
C VAL A 45 1.37 9.61 6.29
N THR A 46 1.26 8.47 5.65
CA THR A 46 0.79 7.23 6.27
C THR A 46 1.94 6.27 6.48
N ARG A 47 1.79 5.35 7.43
CA ARG A 47 2.75 4.26 7.61
C ARG A 47 2.93 3.45 6.33
N PRO A 48 4.16 3.02 6.02
CA PRO A 48 4.39 2.17 4.87
C PRO A 48 3.67 0.83 5.03
N THR A 49 2.98 0.41 3.98
CA THR A 49 2.27 -0.87 3.91
C THR A 49 2.77 -1.71 2.75
N PHE A 50 2.71 -3.04 2.87
CA PHE A 50 3.05 -3.94 1.78
C PHE A 50 2.02 -4.00 0.67
N VAL A 51 0.78 -3.65 0.98
CA VAL A 51 -0.32 -3.69 0.01
C VAL A 51 -0.65 -2.30 -0.45
N SER A 52 -0.43 -2.02 -1.73
CA SER A 52 -0.92 -0.81 -2.37
C SER A 52 -2.27 -1.10 -3.03
N GLY A 53 -3.32 -1.17 -2.26
CA GLY A 53 -4.69 -1.21 -2.80
C GLY A 53 -5.09 0.16 -3.35
N SER A 54 -5.95 0.20 -4.38
CA SER A 54 -6.65 1.43 -4.78
C SER A 54 -7.65 1.79 -3.69
N TYR A 55 -7.25 2.71 -2.82
CA TYR A 55 -7.96 3.05 -1.61
C TYR A 55 -8.24 4.55 -1.59
N ASN A 56 -9.49 4.93 -1.34
CA ASN A 56 -9.84 6.33 -1.11
C ASN A 56 -10.29 6.52 0.33
N PRO A 57 -9.38 6.85 1.26
CA PRO A 57 -9.68 7.02 2.68
C PRO A 57 -10.66 8.16 2.92
N THR A 58 -10.55 9.24 2.16
CA THR A 58 -11.36 10.46 2.32
C THR A 58 -12.85 10.18 2.19
N VAL A 59 -13.27 9.47 1.15
CA VAL A 59 -14.70 9.15 0.94
C VAL A 59 -15.23 8.31 2.09
N ARG A 60 -14.45 7.39 2.62
CA ARG A 60 -14.84 6.49 3.70
C ARG A 60 -14.89 7.18 5.04
N ALA A 61 -13.90 7.99 5.36
CA ALA A 61 -13.90 8.82 6.56
C ALA A 61 -15.12 9.75 6.57
N LEU A 62 -15.39 10.44 5.45
CA LEU A 62 -16.53 11.34 5.31
C LEU A 62 -17.89 10.63 5.41
N LEU A 63 -18.06 9.48 4.79
CA LEU A 63 -19.36 8.80 4.78
C LEU A 63 -19.61 7.98 6.04
N PHE A 64 -18.61 7.28 6.57
CA PHE A 64 -18.81 6.22 7.56
C PHE A 64 -17.99 6.39 8.85
N ARG A 65 -17.19 7.43 9.01
CA ARG A 65 -16.20 7.58 10.10
C ARG A 65 -15.25 6.39 10.21
N VAL A 66 -14.82 5.87 9.07
CA VAL A 66 -13.90 4.75 9.04
C VAL A 66 -12.67 5.15 8.23
N ASP A 67 -11.61 5.49 8.94
CA ASP A 67 -10.28 5.62 8.37
C ASP A 67 -9.36 4.59 9.02
N PRO A 68 -8.87 3.63 8.25
CA PRO A 68 -7.97 2.60 8.77
C PRO A 68 -6.52 3.03 8.80
N LEU A 69 -6.16 4.13 8.16
CA LEU A 69 -4.78 4.57 8.06
C LEU A 69 -4.33 5.27 9.34
N ASP A 70 -3.06 5.15 9.64
CA ASP A 70 -2.39 5.89 10.71
C ASP A 70 -1.55 6.98 10.05
N TYR A 71 -1.83 8.21 10.43
CA TYR A 71 -1.20 9.39 9.88
C TYR A 71 -0.19 9.97 10.86
N TYR A 72 0.87 10.53 10.34
CA TYR A 72 1.83 11.34 11.08
C TYR A 72 2.35 12.47 10.19
N ARG A 73 2.90 13.50 10.79
CA ARG A 73 3.48 14.62 10.05
C ARG A 73 4.94 14.35 9.79
N GLU A 74 5.36 14.67 8.60
CA GLU A 74 6.73 14.56 8.13
C GLU A 74 7.14 15.89 7.51
N ARG A 75 8.20 16.50 8.05
CA ARG A 75 8.73 17.75 7.56
C ARG A 75 10.22 17.62 7.33
N GLY A 76 10.66 17.85 6.11
CA GLY A 76 12.08 17.66 5.83
C GLY A 76 12.49 17.84 4.39
N THR A 77 13.63 17.27 4.09
CA THR A 77 14.27 17.34 2.78
C THR A 77 14.63 15.94 2.30
N THR A 78 14.29 15.65 1.05
CA THR A 78 14.68 14.43 0.35
C THR A 78 15.61 14.78 -0.81
N LEU A 79 16.78 14.14 -0.85
CA LEU A 79 17.66 14.11 -2.02
C LEU A 79 17.54 12.74 -2.69
N SER A 80 17.27 12.71 -3.98
CA SER A 80 17.07 11.47 -4.73
C SER A 80 17.91 11.42 -6.00
N LEU A 81 18.49 10.26 -6.29
CA LEU A 81 19.13 9.93 -7.55
C LEU A 81 18.41 8.76 -8.17
N THR A 82 17.72 8.98 -9.28
CA THR A 82 17.01 7.95 -10.01
C THR A 82 17.71 7.70 -11.33
N THR A 83 18.02 6.43 -11.63
CA THR A 83 18.66 6.06 -12.89
C THR A 83 18.11 4.74 -13.43
N LYS A 84 18.03 4.65 -14.76
CA LYS A 84 17.76 3.39 -15.46
C LYS A 84 19.07 2.65 -15.71
N VAL A 85 19.33 1.62 -14.93
CA VAL A 85 20.52 0.78 -15.10
C VAL A 85 20.39 -0.19 -16.28
N ALA A 86 19.15 -0.54 -16.66
CA ALA A 86 18.80 -1.32 -17.84
C ALA A 86 17.38 -0.98 -18.30
N ASP A 87 16.95 -1.44 -19.48
CA ASP A 87 15.63 -1.10 -20.03
C ASP A 87 14.45 -1.44 -19.13
N PHE A 88 14.59 -2.49 -18.32
CA PHE A 88 13.55 -2.95 -17.38
C PHE A 88 13.92 -2.73 -15.91
N THR A 89 15.04 -2.05 -15.63
CA THR A 89 15.57 -1.93 -14.26
C THR A 89 15.86 -0.48 -13.92
N ASP A 90 15.16 0.01 -12.91
CA ASP A 90 15.34 1.34 -12.33
C ASP A 90 16.05 1.19 -10.98
N LEU A 91 17.04 2.07 -10.72
CA LEU A 91 17.69 2.24 -9.43
C LEU A 91 17.33 3.61 -8.88
N GLU A 92 16.92 3.65 -7.63
CA GLU A 92 16.72 4.88 -6.86
C GLU A 92 17.61 4.83 -5.62
N LEU A 93 18.38 5.89 -5.40
CA LEU A 93 19.10 6.15 -4.16
C LEU A 93 18.47 7.39 -3.53
N ARG A 94 18.30 7.37 -2.22
CA ARG A 94 17.58 8.41 -1.50
C ARG A 94 18.30 8.73 -0.19
N TYR A 95 18.37 10.00 0.13
CA TYR A 95 18.74 10.50 1.43
C TYR A 95 17.58 11.36 1.95
N ASP A 96 17.10 11.04 3.14
CA ASP A 96 16.04 11.75 3.82
C ASP A 96 16.55 12.38 5.12
N ASP A 97 16.16 13.61 5.39
CA ASP A 97 16.39 14.33 6.65
C ASP A 97 15.07 14.97 7.06
N GLU A 98 14.36 14.32 7.98
CA GLU A 98 12.94 14.57 8.28
C GLU A 98 12.73 14.68 9.79
N ASP A 99 11.98 15.69 10.22
CA ASP A 99 11.38 15.75 11.55
C ASP A 99 9.99 15.10 11.48
N GLN A 100 9.78 14.07 12.27
CA GLN A 100 8.54 13.32 12.31
C GLN A 100 7.80 13.56 13.62
N SER A 101 6.50 13.83 13.58
CA SER A 101 5.68 14.11 14.75
C SER A 101 4.31 13.44 14.67
N THR A 102 3.81 13.06 15.84
CA THR A 102 2.48 12.48 16.01
C THR A 102 1.40 13.48 15.62
N LEU A 103 0.43 13.02 14.82
CA LEU A 103 -0.70 13.85 14.39
C LEU A 103 -1.97 13.41 15.15
N PRO A 104 -2.59 14.29 15.94
CA PRO A 104 -3.87 14.02 16.57
C PRO A 104 -5.01 14.06 15.53
N VAL A 105 -5.99 13.19 15.66
CA VAL A 105 -7.23 13.27 14.88
C VAL A 105 -8.14 14.31 15.53
N ILE A 106 -8.39 15.41 14.84
CA ILE A 106 -9.19 16.54 15.36
C ILE A 106 -10.62 16.47 14.82
N THR A 107 -10.82 15.93 13.62
CA THR A 107 -12.10 15.94 12.93
C THR A 107 -13.02 14.83 13.42
N ASP A 108 -14.25 15.19 13.81
CA ASP A 108 -15.32 14.25 14.18
C ASP A 108 -16.53 14.36 13.24
N TYR A 109 -16.32 14.81 12.01
CA TYR A 109 -17.37 14.99 11.02
C TYR A 109 -17.64 13.72 10.21
N SER A 110 -18.91 13.43 9.95
CA SER A 110 -19.33 12.49 8.89
C SER A 110 -20.69 12.88 8.32
N VAL A 111 -20.92 12.55 7.06
CA VAL A 111 -22.19 12.80 6.36
C VAL A 111 -23.32 11.99 6.98
N PHE A 112 -23.05 10.73 7.31
CA PHE A 112 -24.02 9.88 7.99
C PHE A 112 -23.78 9.89 9.49
N PRO A 113 -24.83 10.14 10.31
CA PRO A 113 -24.69 10.15 11.76
C PRO A 113 -24.15 8.78 12.24
N SER A 114 -22.98 8.79 12.84
CA SER A 114 -22.41 7.61 13.47
C SER A 114 -22.22 7.90 14.97
N ARG A 115 -22.61 6.97 15.83
CA ARG A 115 -22.33 7.06 17.28
C ARG A 115 -20.90 6.63 17.63
N ARG A 116 -20.14 6.16 16.63
CA ARG A 116 -18.75 5.73 16.86
C ARG A 116 -17.84 6.95 16.73
N PRO A 117 -16.92 7.17 17.69
CA PRO A 117 -15.85 8.14 17.49
C PRO A 117 -14.96 7.69 16.30
N GLN A 118 -14.28 8.63 15.70
CA GLN A 118 -13.20 8.29 14.78
C GLN A 118 -12.09 7.56 15.54
N ARG A 119 -11.41 6.64 14.87
CA ARG A 119 -10.26 5.95 15.44
C ARG A 119 -9.10 6.96 15.57
N SER A 120 -8.49 7.02 16.73
CA SER A 120 -7.26 7.78 16.90
C SER A 120 -6.11 7.13 16.11
N ASN A 121 -5.20 7.94 15.61
CA ASN A 121 -3.94 7.46 15.06
C ASN A 121 -3.16 6.70 16.12
N ILE A 122 -2.47 5.64 15.72
CA ILE A 122 -1.47 5.02 16.60
C ILE A 122 -0.29 5.98 16.68
N PRO A 123 0.11 6.42 17.89
CA PRO A 123 1.19 7.37 18.05
C PRO A 123 2.50 6.82 17.47
N ILE A 124 3.32 7.70 16.94
CA ILE A 124 4.68 7.43 16.50
C ILE A 124 5.67 7.81 17.61
N ILE A 125 6.93 7.52 17.41
CA ILE A 125 7.99 8.14 18.24
C ILE A 125 8.43 9.40 17.50
N ASP A 126 8.12 10.54 18.11
CA ASP A 126 8.51 11.84 17.56
C ASP A 126 10.04 11.98 17.59
N GLY A 127 10.61 12.56 16.56
CA GLY A 127 12.04 12.76 16.47
C GLY A 127 12.52 13.06 15.05
N ARG A 128 13.81 13.32 14.96
CA ARG A 128 14.48 13.53 13.67
C ARG A 128 14.95 12.21 13.12
N LEU A 129 14.59 11.93 11.88
CA LEU A 129 14.94 10.72 11.17
C LEU A 129 15.80 11.07 9.94
N ARG A 130 17.00 10.52 9.89
CA ARG A 130 17.90 10.63 8.74
C ARG A 130 18.22 9.27 8.19
N THR A 131 17.83 9.02 6.93
CA THR A 131 18.00 7.72 6.32
C THR A 131 18.74 7.80 4.99
N LEU A 132 19.50 6.74 4.74
CA LEU A 132 19.99 6.40 3.42
C LEU A 132 19.20 5.23 2.89
N GLY A 133 18.51 5.42 1.78
CA GLY A 133 17.68 4.42 1.13
C GLY A 133 18.19 4.06 -0.26
N GLY A 134 17.90 2.84 -0.66
CA GLY A 134 18.11 2.38 -2.03
C GLY A 134 17.03 1.41 -2.45
N THR A 135 16.52 1.58 -3.67
CA THR A 135 15.51 0.69 -4.26
C THR A 135 15.91 0.30 -5.67
N ILE A 136 15.94 -1.00 -5.95
CA ILE A 136 16.09 -1.54 -7.29
C ILE A 136 14.74 -2.13 -7.70
N THR A 137 14.21 -1.68 -8.83
CA THR A 137 12.95 -2.16 -9.38
C THR A 137 13.16 -2.72 -10.77
N PHE A 138 12.91 -4.01 -10.93
CA PHE A 138 12.73 -4.66 -12.23
C PHE A 138 11.26 -4.68 -12.60
N ASP A 139 10.91 -4.26 -13.82
CA ASP A 139 9.54 -4.26 -14.33
C ASP A 139 9.52 -4.65 -15.80
N SER A 140 9.04 -5.86 -16.08
CA SER A 140 9.05 -6.48 -17.43
C SER A 140 8.03 -5.87 -18.41
N ARG A 141 7.24 -4.88 -17.99
CA ARG A 141 6.31 -4.20 -18.91
C ARG A 141 7.08 -3.42 -19.97
N PRO A 142 6.69 -3.51 -21.25
CA PRO A 142 7.36 -2.80 -22.30
C PRO A 142 7.26 -1.29 -22.13
N LEU A 143 8.33 -0.61 -22.47
CA LEU A 143 8.41 0.85 -22.48
C LEU A 143 7.97 1.38 -23.84
N ARG A 144 7.23 2.48 -23.84
CA ARG A 144 6.90 3.24 -25.04
C ARG A 144 7.24 4.71 -24.83
N ARG A 145 7.89 5.29 -25.81
CA ARG A 145 8.12 6.72 -25.85
C ARG A 145 6.93 7.42 -26.48
N LEU A 146 6.31 8.33 -25.76
CA LEU A 146 5.22 9.21 -26.20
C LEU A 146 5.72 10.66 -26.16
N GLY A 147 6.31 11.13 -27.24
CA GLY A 147 6.98 12.42 -27.27
C GLY A 147 8.19 12.45 -26.35
N THR A 148 8.16 13.31 -25.33
CA THR A 148 9.17 13.45 -24.28
C THR A 148 8.97 12.52 -23.09
N ARG A 149 7.84 11.82 -23.00
CA ARG A 149 7.51 10.90 -21.88
C ARG A 149 7.81 9.46 -22.25
N ILE A 150 8.44 8.75 -21.33
CA ILE A 150 8.59 7.28 -21.40
C ILE A 150 7.56 6.68 -20.44
N GLU A 151 6.62 5.90 -20.97
CA GLU A 151 5.57 5.27 -20.19
C GLU A 151 5.66 3.73 -20.32
N ARG A 152 5.30 3.03 -19.24
CA ARG A 152 5.16 1.58 -19.26
C ARG A 152 3.79 1.22 -19.80
N LEU A 153 3.76 0.39 -20.85
CA LEU A 153 2.50 -0.04 -21.45
C LEU A 153 1.80 -1.08 -20.59
N PRO A 154 0.46 -1.01 -20.52
CA PRO A 154 -0.32 -2.12 -19.96
C PRO A 154 0.00 -3.42 -20.69
N ALA A 155 0.28 -4.48 -19.96
CA ALA A 155 0.54 -5.80 -20.51
C ALA A 155 -0.33 -6.83 -19.80
N ALA A 156 -0.78 -7.83 -20.54
CA ALA A 156 -1.59 -8.91 -19.98
C ALA A 156 -0.75 -9.86 -19.11
N THR A 157 0.55 -9.91 -19.36
CA THR A 157 1.52 -10.70 -18.58
C THR A 157 2.73 -9.84 -18.30
N TRP A 158 3.08 -9.72 -17.01
CA TRP A 158 4.23 -8.95 -16.56
C TRP A 158 4.67 -9.39 -15.16
N THR A 159 5.90 -9.06 -14.85
CA THR A 159 6.50 -9.26 -13.53
C THR A 159 7.16 -7.95 -13.08
N ARG A 160 6.92 -7.56 -11.85
CA ARG A 160 7.63 -6.47 -11.18
C ARG A 160 8.25 -7.02 -9.91
N VAL A 161 9.51 -6.70 -9.69
CA VAL A 161 10.26 -7.04 -8.47
C VAL A 161 10.91 -5.76 -7.97
N SER A 162 10.66 -5.41 -6.71
CA SER A 162 11.31 -4.30 -6.02
C SER A 162 12.07 -4.83 -4.81
N VAL A 163 13.32 -4.43 -4.67
CA VAL A 163 14.14 -4.70 -3.48
C VAL A 163 14.58 -3.36 -2.92
N SER A 164 14.33 -3.14 -1.63
CA SER A 164 14.64 -1.89 -0.96
C SER A 164 15.47 -2.15 0.30
N ALA A 165 16.41 -1.24 0.55
CA ALA A 165 17.17 -1.16 1.78
C ALA A 165 17.09 0.28 2.32
N GLU A 166 17.00 0.43 3.64
CA GLU A 166 16.96 1.71 4.34
C GLU A 166 17.80 1.59 5.61
N LEU A 167 18.65 2.57 5.84
CA LEU A 167 19.61 2.58 6.93
C LEU A 167 19.53 3.93 7.67
N ALA A 168 19.33 3.87 8.98
CA ALA A 168 19.50 4.99 9.90
C ALA A 168 20.66 4.63 10.84
N ALA A 169 21.81 5.31 10.67
CA ALA A 169 23.04 4.97 11.36
C ALA A 169 23.70 6.25 11.92
N PRO A 170 23.59 6.52 13.24
CA PRO A 170 24.18 7.71 13.88
C PRO A 170 25.69 7.85 13.73
N THR A 171 26.38 6.75 13.48
CA THR A 171 27.82 6.73 13.21
C THR A 171 28.19 7.32 11.85
N ILE A 172 27.24 7.35 10.91
CA ILE A 172 27.42 7.91 9.56
C ILE A 172 26.78 9.29 9.51
N ILE A 173 25.56 9.44 10.04
CA ILE A 173 24.77 10.67 10.04
C ILE A 173 24.10 10.79 11.41
N PRO A 174 24.27 11.89 12.17
CA PRO A 174 23.60 12.05 13.46
C PRO A 174 22.10 11.90 13.35
N ASP A 175 21.52 11.01 14.16
CA ASP A 175 20.12 10.63 14.12
C ASP A 175 19.63 10.24 15.52
N ASP A 176 18.31 10.31 15.76
CA ASP A 176 17.67 9.83 16.99
C ASP A 176 17.44 8.32 16.95
N PHE A 177 17.51 7.70 15.77
CA PHE A 177 17.23 6.28 15.54
C PHE A 177 18.43 5.54 14.96
N THR A 178 18.51 4.24 15.24
CA THR A 178 19.55 3.34 14.70
C THR A 178 18.90 2.06 14.24
N TYR A 179 18.72 1.89 12.93
CA TYR A 179 18.12 0.68 12.38
C TYR A 179 18.54 0.39 10.94
N GLU A 180 18.31 -0.83 10.56
CA GLU A 180 18.39 -1.32 9.19
C GLU A 180 17.07 -1.94 8.80
N ARG A 181 16.60 -1.67 7.60
CA ARG A 181 15.34 -2.17 7.09
C ARG A 181 15.49 -2.64 5.66
N TYR A 182 15.14 -3.88 5.40
CA TYR A 182 15.20 -4.50 4.08
C TYR A 182 13.83 -5.03 3.69
N SER A 183 13.46 -4.87 2.42
CA SER A 183 12.21 -5.43 1.92
C SER A 183 12.31 -5.89 0.47
N VAL A 184 11.49 -6.86 0.13
CA VAL A 184 11.29 -7.35 -1.24
C VAL A 184 9.81 -7.44 -1.53
N GLN A 185 9.42 -6.96 -2.71
CA GLN A 185 8.06 -7.10 -3.23
C GLN A 185 8.12 -7.71 -4.62
N VAL A 186 7.26 -8.67 -4.89
CA VAL A 186 7.10 -9.34 -6.18
C VAL A 186 5.64 -9.26 -6.58
N GLN A 187 5.37 -8.74 -7.76
CA GLN A 187 4.05 -8.77 -8.35
C GLN A 187 4.13 -9.40 -9.73
N ARG A 188 3.31 -10.41 -9.96
CA ARG A 188 3.22 -11.08 -11.25
C ARG A 188 1.78 -11.17 -11.70
N ARG A 189 1.54 -10.75 -12.93
CA ARG A 189 0.26 -10.92 -13.62
C ARG A 189 0.49 -11.79 -14.85
N GLN A 190 -0.34 -12.81 -15.04
CA GLN A 190 -0.22 -13.71 -16.18
C GLN A 190 -1.57 -14.27 -16.62
N ARG A 191 -1.69 -14.52 -17.92
CA ARG A 191 -2.78 -15.34 -18.44
C ARG A 191 -2.55 -16.79 -18.06
N THR A 192 -3.57 -17.44 -17.50
CA THR A 192 -3.46 -18.80 -16.97
C THR A 192 -4.32 -19.75 -17.80
N LEU A 193 -3.67 -20.59 -18.61
CA LEU A 193 -4.28 -21.71 -19.34
C LEU A 193 -5.55 -21.37 -20.15
N GLY A 194 -5.72 -20.12 -20.58
CA GLY A 194 -6.94 -19.67 -21.25
C GLY A 194 -8.17 -19.57 -20.32
N LEU A 195 -7.98 -19.73 -19.02
CA LEU A 195 -9.06 -19.67 -18.01
C LEU A 195 -9.22 -18.29 -17.39
N GLY A 196 -8.37 -17.35 -17.73
CA GLY A 196 -8.42 -16.00 -17.16
C GLY A 196 -7.03 -15.42 -16.87
N VAL A 197 -6.97 -14.54 -15.89
CA VAL A 197 -5.74 -13.85 -15.48
C VAL A 197 -5.48 -14.07 -14.00
N THR A 198 -4.28 -14.54 -13.68
CA THR A 198 -3.82 -14.68 -12.29
C THR A 198 -2.89 -13.52 -11.94
N THR A 199 -3.15 -12.86 -10.82
CA THR A 199 -2.26 -11.89 -10.20
C THR A 199 -1.76 -12.45 -8.88
N ILE A 200 -0.44 -12.47 -8.71
CA ILE A 200 0.23 -12.91 -7.48
C ILE A 200 0.99 -11.69 -6.94
N THR A 201 0.79 -11.36 -5.68
CA THR A 201 1.57 -10.34 -4.97
C THR A 201 2.20 -11.02 -3.76
N ALA A 202 3.51 -10.90 -3.63
CA ALA A 202 4.27 -11.38 -2.46
C ALA A 202 5.15 -10.24 -1.95
N ALA A 203 5.26 -10.12 -0.64
CA ALA A 203 6.15 -9.17 0.00
C ALA A 203 6.75 -9.77 1.26
N ALA A 204 7.97 -9.41 1.55
CA ALA A 204 8.63 -9.76 2.80
C ALA A 204 9.56 -8.62 3.23
N GLY A 205 9.74 -8.47 4.53
CA GLY A 205 10.63 -7.48 5.10
C GLY A 205 11.19 -7.89 6.44
N ILE A 206 12.35 -7.36 6.74
CA ILE A 206 13.05 -7.53 8.00
C ILE A 206 13.70 -6.21 8.40
N GLY A 207 13.53 -5.85 9.66
CA GLY A 207 14.20 -4.72 10.29
C GLY A 207 14.94 -5.16 11.55
N SER A 208 16.02 -4.48 11.85
CA SER A 208 16.84 -4.68 13.04
C SER A 208 17.26 -3.34 13.64
N GLY A 209 17.66 -3.35 14.90
CA GLY A 209 18.02 -2.14 15.64
C GLY A 209 16.81 -1.44 16.26
N THR A 210 16.97 -0.17 16.64
CA THR A 210 15.94 0.67 17.28
C THR A 210 15.06 1.31 16.20
N MET A 211 14.31 0.47 15.50
CA MET A 211 13.41 0.92 14.43
C MET A 211 12.17 1.57 15.04
N PRO A 212 11.80 2.81 14.65
CA PRO A 212 10.62 3.47 15.19
C PRO A 212 9.34 2.85 14.63
N PRO A 213 8.21 2.89 15.39
CA PRO A 213 6.95 2.25 15.01
C PRO A 213 6.39 2.68 13.65
N GLN A 214 6.63 3.93 13.25
CA GLN A 214 6.21 4.42 11.94
C GLN A 214 6.95 3.76 10.75
N ARG A 215 8.04 3.06 11.01
CA ARG A 215 8.81 2.32 9.98
C ARG A 215 8.56 0.81 10.01
N TYR A 216 7.73 0.28 10.93
CA TYR A 216 7.36 -1.14 10.94
C TYR A 216 6.63 -1.53 9.65
N PHE A 217 6.75 -2.81 9.31
CA PHE A 217 5.98 -3.39 8.21
C PHE A 217 4.55 -3.60 8.66
N THR A 218 3.61 -2.92 8.01
CA THR A 218 2.18 -3.05 8.30
C THR A 218 1.50 -3.89 7.23
N ILE A 219 0.52 -4.68 7.65
CA ILE A 219 -0.37 -5.43 6.76
C ILE A 219 -1.68 -4.67 6.69
N ASP A 220 -2.09 -4.34 5.46
CA ASP A 220 -3.38 -3.72 5.22
C ASP A 220 -4.50 -4.64 5.64
N PHE A 221 -5.39 -4.09 6.41
CA PHE A 221 -6.56 -4.77 6.93
C PHE A 221 -7.80 -4.42 6.11
N GLY A 222 -8.73 -5.35 6.12
CA GLY A 222 -10.07 -5.11 5.60
C GLY A 222 -10.85 -4.17 6.51
N MET A 223 -11.98 -3.73 6.03
CA MET A 223 -12.81 -2.80 6.75
C MET A 223 -14.04 -3.49 7.35
N LYS A 224 -14.47 -3.02 8.52
CA LYS A 224 -15.81 -3.39 9.07
C LYS A 224 -16.97 -2.90 8.20
N ALA A 225 -16.73 -2.09 7.18
CA ALA A 225 -17.73 -1.61 6.24
C ALA A 225 -18.05 -2.63 5.13
N ILE A 226 -19.17 -2.43 4.44
CA ILE A 226 -19.61 -3.23 3.29
C ILE A 226 -18.71 -3.00 2.05
N ILE A 227 -17.52 -2.46 2.23
CA ILE A 227 -16.63 -2.10 1.13
C ILE A 227 -15.52 -3.13 1.04
N TYR A 228 -15.34 -3.69 -0.15
CA TYR A 228 -14.30 -4.65 -0.46
C TYR A 228 -12.99 -3.93 -0.85
N GLN A 229 -11.87 -4.49 -0.41
CA GLN A 229 -10.53 -4.06 -0.80
C GLN A 229 -9.81 -5.17 -1.56
N SER A 230 -9.50 -4.91 -2.82
CA SER A 230 -8.74 -5.86 -3.64
C SER A 230 -7.29 -5.97 -3.15
N GLY A 231 -6.81 -7.20 -2.97
CA GLY A 231 -5.44 -7.47 -2.54
C GLY A 231 -5.18 -7.30 -1.04
N GLY A 232 -6.18 -6.88 -0.24
CA GLY A 232 -6.13 -6.80 1.21
C GLY A 232 -6.78 -8.01 1.91
N PHE A 233 -6.78 -7.99 3.25
CA PHE A 233 -7.41 -9.03 4.09
C PHE A 233 -8.71 -8.50 4.68
N ASN A 234 -9.83 -8.78 4.03
CA ASN A 234 -11.12 -8.15 4.28
C ASN A 234 -11.81 -8.60 5.59
N THR A 235 -11.40 -9.72 6.17
CA THR A 235 -11.98 -10.23 7.44
C THR A 235 -11.25 -9.75 8.70
N LEU A 236 -10.12 -9.03 8.59
CA LEU A 236 -9.36 -8.55 9.76
C LEU A 236 -10.04 -7.44 10.56
N GLY A 237 -10.99 -6.73 9.97
CA GLY A 237 -11.63 -5.59 10.64
C GLY A 237 -10.70 -4.38 10.80
N ASP A 238 -10.79 -3.66 11.92
CA ASP A 238 -10.02 -2.42 12.17
C ASP A 238 -8.70 -2.69 12.91
N THR A 239 -8.18 -3.91 12.85
CA THR A 239 -7.01 -4.32 13.62
C THR A 239 -5.73 -4.14 12.80
N ASN A 240 -4.78 -3.37 13.32
CA ASN A 240 -3.48 -3.17 12.68
C ASN A 240 -2.52 -4.29 13.07
N TYR A 241 -2.08 -5.05 12.07
CA TYR A 241 -1.01 -6.02 12.22
C TYR A 241 0.30 -5.42 11.71
N ALA A 242 1.30 -5.43 12.57
CA ALA A 242 2.61 -4.89 12.23
C ALA A 242 3.73 -5.73 12.86
N GLY A 243 4.95 -5.52 12.39
CA GLY A 243 6.14 -6.16 12.94
C GLY A 243 7.41 -5.55 12.36
N ASN A 244 8.54 -5.79 13.01
CA ASN A 244 9.84 -5.54 12.41
C ASN A 244 10.25 -6.66 11.44
N ARG A 245 9.46 -7.75 11.41
CA ARG A 245 9.49 -8.81 10.39
C ARG A 245 8.08 -9.07 9.89
N ALA A 246 7.93 -9.15 8.59
CA ALA A 246 6.65 -9.49 7.99
C ALA A 246 6.83 -10.20 6.66
N ALA A 247 5.87 -11.06 6.33
CA ALA A 247 5.79 -11.69 5.03
C ALA A 247 4.32 -11.86 4.65
N MET A 248 4.00 -11.70 3.37
CA MET A 248 2.67 -11.95 2.84
C MET A 248 2.70 -12.47 1.41
N ILE A 249 1.66 -13.20 1.06
CA ILE A 249 1.37 -13.56 -0.31
C ILE A 249 -0.14 -13.50 -0.53
N THR A 250 -0.56 -12.88 -1.63
CA THR A 250 -1.93 -12.89 -2.12
C THR A 250 -1.98 -13.40 -3.54
N VAL A 251 -3.03 -14.14 -3.86
CA VAL A 251 -3.31 -14.66 -5.20
C VAL A 251 -4.74 -14.33 -5.55
N GLN A 252 -4.92 -13.70 -6.70
CA GLN A 252 -6.23 -13.42 -7.27
C GLN A 252 -6.30 -14.04 -8.66
N HIS A 253 -7.37 -14.75 -8.98
CA HIS A 253 -7.63 -15.26 -10.31
C HIS A 253 -8.96 -14.73 -10.82
N ASP A 254 -8.88 -13.98 -11.92
CA ASP A 254 -10.02 -13.42 -12.62
C ASP A 254 -10.40 -14.32 -13.79
N PHE A 255 -11.51 -15.03 -13.66
CA PHE A 255 -12.10 -15.83 -14.74
C PHE A 255 -12.80 -14.97 -15.80
N ASP A 256 -12.98 -13.67 -15.49
CA ASP A 256 -13.80 -12.79 -16.29
C ASP A 256 -15.19 -13.40 -16.52
N ARG A 257 -15.71 -13.37 -17.73
CA ARG A 257 -17.01 -13.96 -18.09
C ARG A 257 -16.93 -15.44 -18.48
N LEU A 258 -15.76 -16.04 -18.43
CA LEU A 258 -15.51 -17.37 -19.01
C LEU A 258 -16.47 -18.45 -18.48
N LEU A 259 -16.63 -18.52 -17.14
CA LEU A 259 -17.46 -19.53 -16.51
C LEU A 259 -18.96 -19.34 -16.85
N PHE A 260 -19.42 -18.10 -16.90
CA PHE A 260 -20.80 -17.79 -17.26
C PHE A 260 -21.06 -18.05 -18.74
N SER A 261 -20.17 -17.62 -19.62
CA SER A 261 -20.33 -17.81 -21.08
C SER A 261 -20.30 -19.28 -21.50
N ARG A 262 -19.59 -20.14 -20.75
CA ARG A 262 -19.44 -21.58 -21.00
C ARG A 262 -20.38 -22.45 -20.17
N SER A 263 -21.25 -21.88 -19.34
CA SER A 263 -22.12 -22.62 -18.41
C SER A 263 -23.11 -23.57 -19.09
N GLY A 264 -23.35 -23.43 -20.38
CA GLY A 264 -24.39 -24.19 -21.10
C GLY A 264 -25.83 -23.77 -20.79
N LEU A 265 -26.05 -22.95 -19.75
CA LEU A 265 -27.36 -22.49 -19.34
C LEU A 265 -27.76 -21.22 -20.09
N PRO A 266 -28.90 -21.22 -20.85
CA PRO A 266 -29.27 -20.15 -21.77
C PRO A 266 -29.38 -18.76 -21.12
N LEU A 267 -29.86 -18.70 -19.89
CA LEU A 267 -29.98 -17.45 -19.10
C LEU A 267 -28.63 -17.00 -18.58
N ILE A 268 -27.87 -17.89 -17.98
CA ILE A 268 -26.60 -17.57 -17.30
C ILE A 268 -25.53 -17.13 -18.29
N LYS A 269 -25.43 -17.78 -19.47
CA LYS A 269 -24.43 -17.43 -20.48
C LYS A 269 -24.62 -16.03 -21.07
N ARG A 270 -25.81 -15.44 -20.94
CA ARG A 270 -26.12 -14.07 -21.40
C ARG A 270 -25.75 -13.00 -20.39
N LEU A 271 -25.57 -13.39 -19.11
CA LEU A 271 -25.22 -12.44 -18.06
C LEU A 271 -23.81 -11.89 -18.32
N PRO A 272 -23.63 -10.59 -18.18
CA PRO A 272 -22.32 -9.95 -18.33
C PRO A 272 -21.43 -10.12 -17.10
N TRP A 273 -21.84 -10.91 -16.14
CA TRP A 273 -21.16 -11.09 -14.87
C TRP A 273 -19.78 -11.69 -15.02
N THR A 274 -18.89 -11.26 -14.14
CA THR A 274 -17.52 -11.79 -14.01
C THR A 274 -17.38 -12.53 -12.70
N LEU A 275 -16.45 -13.47 -12.63
CA LEU A 275 -16.11 -14.19 -11.41
C LEU A 275 -14.62 -14.03 -11.14
N SER A 276 -14.27 -13.71 -9.91
CA SER A 276 -12.92 -13.78 -9.38
C SER A 276 -12.87 -14.69 -8.15
N VAL A 277 -11.71 -15.31 -7.93
CA VAL A 277 -11.38 -16.00 -6.67
C VAL A 277 -10.08 -15.43 -6.15
N GLU A 278 -9.95 -15.37 -4.83
CA GLU A 278 -8.78 -14.79 -4.18
C GLU A 278 -8.41 -15.56 -2.92
N GLY A 279 -7.18 -15.43 -2.52
CA GLY A 279 -6.71 -15.95 -1.25
C GLY A 279 -5.40 -15.31 -0.87
N GLY A 280 -5.12 -15.27 0.41
CA GLY A 280 -3.88 -14.69 0.93
C GLY A 280 -3.53 -15.26 2.28
N ILE A 281 -2.25 -15.18 2.57
CA ILE A 281 -1.70 -15.45 3.90
C ILE A 281 -0.70 -14.36 4.24
N PHE A 282 -0.62 -14.02 5.52
CA PHE A 282 0.45 -13.17 6.02
C PHE A 282 0.95 -13.66 7.39
N TRP A 283 2.13 -13.18 7.73
CA TRP A 283 2.79 -13.41 9.00
C TRP A 283 3.48 -12.12 9.43
N THR A 284 3.40 -11.77 10.71
CA THR A 284 4.12 -10.64 11.31
C THR A 284 4.63 -11.02 12.69
N ASP A 285 5.83 -10.53 13.03
CA ASP A 285 6.43 -10.77 14.34
C ASP A 285 7.42 -9.67 14.72
N PHE A 286 7.78 -9.61 16.01
CA PHE A 286 8.88 -8.80 16.52
C PHE A 286 9.98 -9.72 17.06
N VAL A 287 11.20 -9.50 16.59
CA VAL A 287 12.37 -10.26 17.06
C VAL A 287 12.78 -9.84 18.46
N ASP A 288 12.62 -8.54 18.74
CA ASP A 288 12.99 -7.94 20.02
C ASP A 288 11.80 -7.15 20.54
N HIS A 289 11.18 -7.65 21.61
CA HIS A 289 10.02 -7.02 22.24
C HIS A 289 10.36 -5.71 22.95
N THR A 290 11.63 -5.35 23.06
CA THR A 290 12.10 -4.14 23.76
C THR A 290 11.86 -2.86 22.95
N THR A 291 11.55 -2.97 21.66
CA THR A 291 11.35 -1.82 20.77
C THR A 291 9.90 -1.36 20.65
N GLN A 292 8.93 -2.11 21.22
CA GLN A 292 7.55 -1.65 21.29
C GLN A 292 7.39 -0.66 22.45
N PRO A 293 6.96 0.58 22.16
CA PRO A 293 6.47 1.44 23.25
C PRO A 293 5.32 0.76 23.98
N ALA A 294 5.35 0.77 25.30
CA ALA A 294 4.41 0.05 26.15
C ALA A 294 2.93 0.45 25.96
N ASP A 295 2.68 1.60 25.36
CA ASP A 295 1.38 2.20 25.08
C ASP A 295 0.87 1.92 23.65
N GLN A 296 1.66 1.28 22.77
CA GLN A 296 1.24 0.96 21.41
C GLN A 296 0.68 -0.45 21.31
N ILE A 297 -0.60 -0.54 21.00
CA ILE A 297 -1.30 -1.81 20.73
C ILE A 297 -1.10 -2.20 19.25
N LEU A 298 0.11 -2.60 18.90
CA LEU A 298 0.38 -3.24 17.60
C LEU A 298 0.24 -4.74 17.77
N LEU A 299 -0.65 -5.35 17.02
CA LEU A 299 -0.83 -6.79 17.05
C LEU A 299 0.13 -7.48 16.07
N THR A 300 0.56 -8.67 16.45
CA THR A 300 1.35 -9.56 15.60
C THR A 300 0.56 -10.82 15.26
N ALA A 301 0.91 -11.46 14.17
CA ALA A 301 0.35 -12.73 13.74
C ALA A 301 1.46 -13.80 13.58
N PRO A 302 2.14 -14.23 14.69
CA PRO A 302 3.27 -15.13 14.61
C PRO A 302 2.87 -16.55 14.17
N ALA A 303 1.61 -16.95 14.32
CA ALA A 303 1.11 -18.22 13.79
C ALA A 303 0.61 -18.13 12.33
N GLY A 304 0.69 -16.95 11.74
CA GLY A 304 0.18 -16.66 10.40
C GLY A 304 -1.34 -16.51 10.35
N TYR A 305 -1.82 -15.68 9.46
CA TYR A 305 -3.23 -15.46 9.15
C TYR A 305 -3.52 -15.84 7.70
N GLY A 306 -4.69 -16.41 7.44
CA GLY A 306 -5.10 -16.78 6.10
C GLY A 306 -6.55 -16.43 5.81
N GLU A 307 -6.80 -16.03 4.56
CA GLU A 307 -8.13 -15.67 4.05
C GLU A 307 -8.31 -16.21 2.63
N VAL A 308 -9.55 -16.59 2.31
CA VAL A 308 -9.97 -16.93 0.95
C VAL A 308 -11.29 -16.25 0.64
N GLY A 309 -11.52 -15.97 -0.64
CA GLY A 309 -12.73 -15.29 -1.08
C GLY A 309 -13.07 -15.53 -2.54
N PHE A 310 -14.24 -15.04 -2.91
CA PHE A 310 -14.63 -14.90 -4.31
C PHE A 310 -15.49 -13.66 -4.52
N GLY A 311 -15.51 -13.14 -5.75
CA GLY A 311 -16.27 -11.97 -6.14
C GLY A 311 -17.03 -12.17 -7.43
N PHE A 312 -18.25 -11.60 -7.47
CA PHE A 312 -19.04 -11.43 -8.69
C PHE A 312 -19.01 -9.97 -9.10
N GLY A 313 -18.43 -9.68 -10.25
CA GLY A 313 -18.38 -8.34 -10.81
C GLY A 313 -19.38 -8.14 -11.94
N ASN A 314 -19.49 -6.87 -12.38
CA ASN A 314 -20.37 -6.44 -13.46
C ASN A 314 -21.83 -6.80 -13.24
N LEU A 315 -22.31 -6.65 -11.98
CA LEU A 315 -23.68 -6.98 -11.61
C LEU A 315 -24.70 -5.99 -12.16
N THR A 316 -24.29 -4.73 -12.40
CA THR A 316 -25.15 -3.64 -12.86
C THR A 316 -24.63 -3.00 -14.17
N PRO A 317 -24.53 -3.75 -15.28
CA PRO A 317 -23.91 -3.25 -16.52
C PRO A 317 -24.70 -2.10 -17.15
N PHE A 318 -25.97 -1.93 -16.79
CA PHE A 318 -26.85 -0.87 -17.28
C PHE A 318 -26.68 0.45 -16.51
N LEU A 319 -25.94 0.46 -15.39
CA LEU A 319 -25.67 1.67 -14.61
C LEU A 319 -24.28 2.28 -14.91
N SER A 320 -23.75 2.05 -16.11
CA SER A 320 -22.47 2.65 -16.52
C SER A 320 -22.48 4.17 -16.29
N PRO A 321 -21.44 4.74 -15.65
CA PRO A 321 -20.14 4.16 -15.33
C PRO A 321 -20.04 3.39 -14.00
N PHE A 322 -21.14 3.25 -13.26
CA PHE A 322 -21.17 2.58 -11.95
C PHE A 322 -21.32 1.07 -12.14
N ASN A 323 -20.25 0.35 -11.92
CA ASN A 323 -20.24 -1.10 -12.02
C ASN A 323 -20.18 -1.70 -10.62
N LEU A 324 -21.23 -2.37 -10.20
CA LEU A 324 -21.32 -3.00 -8.90
C LEU A 324 -20.70 -4.39 -8.92
N ALA A 325 -19.87 -4.70 -7.92
CA ALA A 325 -19.39 -6.05 -7.64
C ALA A 325 -19.70 -6.44 -6.19
N ALA A 326 -19.93 -7.73 -5.96
CA ALA A 326 -20.16 -8.31 -4.64
C ALA A 326 -19.08 -9.33 -4.33
N HIS A 327 -18.47 -9.22 -3.15
CA HIS A 327 -17.34 -10.04 -2.71
C HIS A 327 -17.66 -10.74 -1.38
N PHE A 328 -17.18 -11.96 -1.25
CA PHE A 328 -17.32 -12.78 -0.05
C PHE A 328 -15.94 -13.30 0.35
N SER A 329 -15.53 -13.06 1.57
CA SER A 329 -14.23 -13.47 2.10
C SER A 329 -14.41 -14.23 3.42
N TRP A 330 -13.59 -15.26 3.65
CA TRP A 330 -13.60 -16.09 4.86
C TRP A 330 -12.20 -16.20 5.44
N SER A 331 -12.10 -15.99 6.75
CA SER A 331 -10.90 -16.30 7.51
C SER A 331 -10.69 -17.81 7.66
N LEU A 332 -9.48 -18.27 7.38
CA LEU A 332 -9.09 -19.68 7.53
C LEU A 332 -8.69 -20.04 8.97
N ASN A 333 -8.32 -19.06 9.78
CA ASN A 333 -8.00 -19.29 11.19
C ASN A 333 -8.69 -18.28 12.11
N SER A 334 -9.30 -18.81 13.16
CA SER A 334 -10.09 -18.05 14.12
C SER A 334 -9.30 -17.28 15.18
N ARG A 335 -7.98 -17.49 15.26
CA ARG A 335 -7.15 -16.89 16.33
C ARG A 335 -7.03 -15.37 16.22
N TYR A 336 -7.06 -14.84 15.01
CA TYR A 336 -6.81 -13.43 14.72
C TYR A 336 -8.02 -12.72 14.14
N ALA A 337 -9.07 -13.45 13.75
CA ALA A 337 -10.32 -12.84 13.30
C ALA A 337 -11.04 -12.23 14.51
N ALA A 338 -10.82 -10.94 14.71
CA ALA A 338 -11.31 -10.24 15.89
C ALA A 338 -12.82 -10.37 16.06
N ASP A 339 -13.62 -10.29 15.00
CA ASP A 339 -15.09 -10.31 15.12
C ASP A 339 -15.82 -11.04 13.98
N ARG A 340 -15.20 -11.39 12.89
CA ARG A 340 -15.91 -11.92 11.72
C ARG A 340 -15.13 -13.04 11.03
N ARG A 341 -15.71 -14.23 11.01
CA ARG A 341 -15.23 -15.32 10.17
C ARG A 341 -15.53 -15.10 8.69
N MET A 342 -16.46 -14.21 8.38
CA MET A 342 -16.93 -13.91 7.04
C MET A 342 -17.11 -12.41 6.85
N HIS A 343 -16.69 -11.90 5.70
CA HIS A 343 -16.94 -10.54 5.25
C HIS A 343 -17.70 -10.55 3.93
N PHE A 344 -18.72 -9.70 3.83
CA PHE A 344 -19.41 -9.36 2.59
C PHE A 344 -19.09 -7.91 2.25
N GLY A 345 -18.60 -7.66 1.03
CA GLY A 345 -18.24 -6.35 0.55
C GLY A 345 -18.81 -6.04 -0.83
N LEU A 346 -18.95 -4.76 -1.12
CA LEU A 346 -19.31 -4.20 -2.42
C LEU A 346 -18.16 -3.33 -2.94
N SER A 347 -17.96 -3.30 -4.24
CA SER A 347 -16.99 -2.43 -4.91
C SER A 347 -17.53 -1.87 -6.23
#